data_04acd91be4cb195bf7f767ae5cb112fd
#
_entry.id   04acd91be4cb195bf7f767ae5cb112fd
#
_cell.length_a   1.000
_cell.length_b   1.000
_cell.length_c   1.000
_cell.angle_alpha   90.00
_cell.angle_beta   90.00
_cell.angle_gamma   90.00
#
_symmetry.space_group_name_H-M   'P 1'
#
loop_
_entity.id
_entity.type
_entity.pdbx_description
1 polymer ?
#
loop_
_entity_poly.entity_id
_entity_poly.type
_entity_poly.pdbx_seq_one_letter_code
_entity_poly.pdbx_strand_id
1 'polypeptide(L)'
;MIKVGKWIAKHKILIIIIGIALLIPSYLGMAATRINYDVLSYLPDTLETVKGQDIMVDQFGMGAFSMIIVEDMELKDVAALKEKIEAVDHVKKVLWYDSVLDLSVPVEMLPKDLKEAFFNGDATMMIALFDNTTSSETSMEAVTQIRKITSKNCFVSGMTGIVTDIKQIALKEMPIYVVIASCLSLVVLLLAMDSLVVPVLFLLCIGVAVLYNLGSNIFLGQISYITQALTEVLQLGVTMD
;
A
#
# COMPACT_ATOMS: atom_id res chain seq x y z
N MET A 1 11.23 32.60 -29.52
CA MET A 1 9.86 32.12 -29.24
C MET A 1 8.97 32.08 -30.49
N ILE A 2 8.83 33.11 -31.29
CA ILE A 2 7.93 33.16 -32.48
C ILE A 2 8.23 32.03 -33.52
N LYS A 3 9.53 31.72 -33.78
CA LYS A 3 9.91 30.66 -34.73
C LYS A 3 9.49 29.26 -34.25
N VAL A 4 9.60 28.97 -32.94
CA VAL A 4 9.19 27.69 -32.32
C VAL A 4 7.67 27.54 -32.41
N GLY A 5 6.90 28.58 -32.07
CA GLY A 5 5.45 28.56 -32.17
C GLY A 5 4.94 28.31 -33.60
N LYS A 6 5.57 28.97 -34.62
CA LYS A 6 5.25 28.70 -36.03
C LYS A 6 5.59 27.30 -36.48
N TRP A 7 6.69 26.71 -35.98
CA TRP A 7 7.07 25.32 -36.26
C TRP A 7 6.08 24.34 -35.66
N ILE A 8 5.68 24.54 -34.39
CA ILE A 8 4.66 23.70 -33.69
C ILE A 8 3.33 23.76 -34.46
N ALA A 9 2.89 24.98 -34.83
CA ALA A 9 1.64 25.14 -35.57
C ALA A 9 1.68 24.45 -36.95
N LYS A 10 2.83 24.44 -37.62
CA LYS A 10 3.01 23.77 -38.91
C LYS A 10 2.96 22.24 -38.77
N HIS A 11 3.47 21.68 -37.66
CA HIS A 11 3.57 20.23 -37.43
C HIS A 11 2.56 19.71 -36.40
N LYS A 12 1.45 20.43 -36.18
CA LYS A 12 0.46 20.12 -35.15
C LYS A 12 -0.05 18.69 -35.20
N ILE A 13 -0.34 18.15 -36.39
CA ILE A 13 -0.85 16.79 -36.58
C ILE A 13 0.22 15.75 -36.17
N LEU A 14 1.47 15.98 -36.59
CA LEU A 14 2.57 15.09 -36.24
C LEU A 14 2.80 15.05 -34.73
N ILE A 15 2.74 16.20 -34.03
CA ILE A 15 2.90 16.33 -32.60
C ILE A 15 1.77 15.60 -31.87
N ILE A 16 0.53 15.72 -32.33
CA ILE A 16 -0.61 15.00 -31.75
C ILE A 16 -0.45 13.50 -31.94
N ILE A 17 -0.05 13.02 -33.11
CA ILE A 17 0.18 11.60 -33.38
C ILE A 17 1.28 11.06 -32.46
N ILE A 18 2.40 11.76 -32.30
CA ILE A 18 3.48 11.36 -31.40
C ILE A 18 2.98 11.35 -29.95
N GLY A 19 2.22 12.38 -29.53
CA GLY A 19 1.61 12.40 -28.20
C GLY A 19 0.72 11.19 -27.95
N ILE A 20 -0.20 10.86 -28.86
CA ILE A 20 -1.06 9.69 -28.74
C ILE A 20 -0.24 8.39 -28.73
N ALA A 21 0.78 8.27 -29.58
CA ALA A 21 1.64 7.09 -29.62
C ALA A 21 2.43 6.89 -28.32
N LEU A 22 2.83 7.96 -27.64
CA LEU A 22 3.52 7.90 -26.34
C LEU A 22 2.60 7.50 -25.17
N LEU A 23 1.27 7.57 -25.32
CA LEU A 23 0.36 7.09 -24.27
C LEU A 23 0.49 5.59 -24.02
N ILE A 24 0.77 4.78 -25.06
CA ILE A 24 0.92 3.33 -24.93
C ILE A 24 2.11 2.98 -24.03
N PRO A 25 3.35 3.41 -24.32
CA PRO A 25 4.48 3.12 -23.45
C PRO A 25 4.33 3.77 -22.07
N SER A 26 3.68 4.93 -21.94
CA SER A 26 3.43 5.55 -20.63
C SER A 26 2.46 4.73 -19.78
N TYR A 27 1.38 4.20 -20.37
CA TYR A 27 0.47 3.32 -19.66
C TYR A 27 1.15 2.00 -19.22
N LEU A 28 1.95 1.40 -20.09
CA LEU A 28 2.72 0.21 -19.75
C LEU A 28 3.76 0.50 -18.66
N GLY A 29 4.42 1.66 -18.74
CA GLY A 29 5.37 2.12 -17.72
C GLY A 29 4.71 2.33 -16.36
N MET A 30 3.53 2.96 -16.33
CA MET A 30 2.75 3.13 -15.10
C MET A 30 2.37 1.78 -14.49
N ALA A 31 1.90 0.82 -15.30
CA ALA A 31 1.51 -0.51 -14.82
C ALA A 31 2.71 -1.34 -14.33
N ALA A 32 3.90 -1.11 -14.89
CA ALA A 32 5.13 -1.81 -14.52
C ALA A 32 5.90 -1.14 -13.37
N THR A 33 5.59 0.11 -13.03
CA THR A 33 6.25 0.83 -11.94
C THR A 33 5.80 0.27 -10.60
N ARG A 34 6.76 -0.16 -9.77
CA ARG A 34 6.50 -0.66 -8.43
C ARG A 34 6.24 0.50 -7.47
N ILE A 35 5.15 0.41 -6.70
CA ILE A 35 4.83 1.38 -5.65
C ILE A 35 5.37 0.83 -4.33
N ASN A 36 6.23 1.62 -3.69
CA ASN A 36 6.82 1.27 -2.41
C ASN A 36 5.97 1.85 -1.26
N TYR A 37 5.44 0.96 -0.42
CA TYR A 37 4.67 1.30 0.78
C TYR A 37 5.54 1.26 2.03
N ASP A 38 6.83 0.93 1.91
CA ASP A 38 7.75 0.82 3.04
C ASP A 38 8.24 2.18 3.48
N VAL A 39 7.74 2.63 4.62
CA VAL A 39 8.18 3.88 5.24
C VAL A 39 9.64 3.78 5.71
N LEU A 40 10.10 2.58 6.09
CA LEU A 40 11.47 2.38 6.57
C LEU A 40 12.51 2.52 5.44
N SER A 41 12.13 2.20 4.21
CA SER A 41 13.01 2.34 3.04
C SER A 41 13.40 3.79 2.70
N TYR A 42 12.75 4.78 3.32
CA TYR A 42 13.09 6.21 3.19
C TYR A 42 13.98 6.71 4.32
N LEU A 43 14.27 5.87 5.30
CA LEU A 43 15.16 6.20 6.40
C LEU A 43 16.60 5.91 5.99
N PRO A 44 17.58 6.71 6.50
CA PRO A 44 18.99 6.42 6.27
C PRO A 44 19.40 5.05 6.84
N ASP A 45 20.20 4.29 6.10
CA ASP A 45 20.71 2.97 6.51
C ASP A 45 21.57 3.02 7.80
N THR A 46 21.97 4.21 8.21
CA THR A 46 22.74 4.43 9.45
C THR A 46 21.90 4.27 10.71
N LEU A 47 20.57 4.34 10.61
CA LEU A 47 19.68 4.24 11.78
C LEU A 47 19.67 2.82 12.34
N GLU A 48 19.65 2.74 13.67
CA GLU A 48 19.60 1.45 14.39
C GLU A 48 18.36 0.62 14.04
N THR A 49 17.23 1.28 13.80
CA THR A 49 15.98 0.61 13.39
C THR A 49 16.11 -0.10 12.05
N VAL A 50 16.77 0.53 11.06
CA VAL A 50 16.98 -0.07 9.73
C VAL A 50 17.96 -1.25 9.86
N LYS A 51 19.10 -1.05 10.55
CA LYS A 51 20.05 -2.12 10.81
C LYS A 51 19.44 -3.29 11.58
N GLY A 52 18.58 -3.01 12.58
CA GLY A 52 17.87 -4.03 13.32
C GLY A 52 16.95 -4.84 12.43
N GLN A 53 16.23 -4.21 11.50
CA GLN A 53 15.40 -4.89 10.53
C GLN A 53 16.20 -5.78 9.58
N ASP A 54 17.32 -5.29 9.06
CA ASP A 54 18.20 -6.08 8.19
C ASP A 54 18.72 -7.34 8.93
N ILE A 55 19.15 -7.18 10.19
CA ILE A 55 19.58 -8.30 11.02
C ILE A 55 18.43 -9.31 11.21
N MET A 56 17.21 -8.84 11.47
CA MET A 56 16.03 -9.71 11.63
C MET A 56 15.74 -10.51 10.36
N VAL A 57 15.84 -9.87 9.19
CA VAL A 57 15.63 -10.55 7.89
C VAL A 57 16.77 -11.53 7.62
N ASP A 58 18.02 -11.07 7.67
CA ASP A 58 19.18 -11.82 7.18
C ASP A 58 19.60 -12.95 8.12
N GLN A 59 19.57 -12.70 9.43
CA GLN A 59 20.06 -13.67 10.43
C GLN A 59 18.97 -14.54 11.03
N PHE A 60 17.76 -13.99 11.24
CA PHE A 60 16.64 -14.72 11.82
C PHE A 60 15.62 -15.17 10.77
N GLY A 61 15.71 -14.66 9.55
CA GLY A 61 14.76 -14.93 8.48
C GLY A 61 13.32 -14.51 8.83
N MET A 62 13.17 -13.49 9.67
CA MET A 62 11.90 -12.94 10.16
C MET A 62 11.90 -11.45 9.92
N GLY A 63 11.31 -11.03 8.81
CA GLY A 63 11.33 -9.62 8.40
C GLY A 63 10.14 -8.81 8.84
N ALA A 64 9.03 -9.47 9.18
CA ALA A 64 7.80 -8.79 9.53
C ALA A 64 6.95 -9.62 10.49
N PHE A 65 6.04 -8.94 11.20
CA PHE A 65 5.07 -9.59 12.06
C PHE A 65 3.72 -8.88 12.03
N SER A 66 2.67 -9.63 12.35
CA SER A 66 1.34 -9.12 12.65
C SER A 66 0.82 -9.70 13.94
N MET A 67 0.09 -8.90 14.69
CA MET A 67 -0.64 -9.31 15.88
C MET A 67 -2.06 -9.71 15.49
N ILE A 68 -2.52 -10.84 15.96
CA ILE A 68 -3.87 -11.36 15.73
C ILE A 68 -4.54 -11.48 17.09
N ILE A 69 -5.53 -10.62 17.32
CA ILE A 69 -6.34 -10.64 18.54
C ILE A 69 -7.60 -11.43 18.24
N VAL A 70 -7.93 -12.38 19.09
CA VAL A 70 -9.11 -13.23 18.99
C VAL A 70 -9.94 -13.03 20.25
N GLU A 71 -11.21 -12.68 20.10
CA GLU A 71 -12.16 -12.46 21.18
C GLU A 71 -13.26 -13.52 21.16
N ASP A 72 -13.79 -13.85 22.33
CA ASP A 72 -14.93 -14.75 22.51
C ASP A 72 -14.83 -16.09 21.75
N MET A 73 -13.65 -16.74 21.76
CA MET A 73 -13.42 -18.02 21.11
C MET A 73 -12.82 -19.03 22.08
N GLU A 74 -13.27 -20.28 22.01
CA GLU A 74 -12.70 -21.35 22.82
C GLU A 74 -11.23 -21.62 22.43
N LEU A 75 -10.37 -21.91 23.40
CA LEU A 75 -8.93 -22.12 23.17
C LEU A 75 -8.65 -23.21 22.14
N LYS A 76 -9.51 -24.25 22.07
CA LYS A 76 -9.40 -25.30 21.05
C LYS A 76 -9.60 -24.76 19.63
N ASP A 77 -10.55 -23.84 19.46
CA ASP A 77 -10.83 -23.22 18.16
C ASP A 77 -9.75 -22.21 17.80
N VAL A 78 -9.20 -21.50 18.80
CA VAL A 78 -8.01 -20.63 18.60
C VAL A 78 -6.81 -21.46 18.16
N ALA A 79 -6.57 -22.64 18.73
CA ALA A 79 -5.50 -23.54 18.30
C ALA A 79 -5.70 -24.00 16.85
N ALA A 80 -6.92 -24.40 16.48
CA ALA A 80 -7.26 -24.77 15.10
C ALA A 80 -7.12 -23.58 14.12
N LEU A 81 -7.44 -22.35 14.57
CA LEU A 81 -7.22 -21.13 13.80
C LEU A 81 -5.72 -20.85 13.61
N LYS A 82 -4.92 -21.03 14.66
CA LYS A 82 -3.45 -20.91 14.59
C LYS A 82 -2.87 -21.80 13.50
N GLU A 83 -3.24 -23.09 13.47
CA GLU A 83 -2.78 -24.02 12.43
C GLU A 83 -3.17 -23.55 11.01
N LYS A 84 -4.38 -23.03 10.84
CA LYS A 84 -4.82 -22.47 9.55
C LYS A 84 -4.01 -21.25 9.15
N ILE A 85 -3.65 -20.40 10.11
CA ILE A 85 -2.82 -19.22 9.85
C ILE A 85 -1.38 -19.64 9.52
N GLU A 86 -0.82 -20.64 10.20
CA GLU A 86 0.50 -21.17 9.88
C GLU A 86 0.57 -21.84 8.49
N ALA A 87 -0.56 -22.32 7.99
CA ALA A 87 -0.65 -22.90 6.64
C ALA A 87 -0.77 -21.86 5.53
N VAL A 88 -0.89 -20.57 5.85
CA VAL A 88 -0.90 -19.49 4.85
C VAL A 88 0.50 -19.30 4.28
N ASP A 89 0.59 -19.16 2.96
CA ASP A 89 1.84 -18.91 2.26
C ASP A 89 2.54 -17.68 2.84
N HIS A 90 3.86 -17.74 2.99
CA HIS A 90 4.72 -16.68 3.56
C HIS A 90 4.54 -16.42 5.06
N VAL A 91 3.70 -17.16 5.76
CA VAL A 91 3.70 -17.23 7.23
C VAL A 91 4.76 -18.24 7.66
N LYS A 92 5.78 -17.78 8.36
CA LYS A 92 6.87 -18.64 8.82
C LYS A 92 6.50 -19.39 10.09
N LYS A 93 5.84 -18.70 11.01
CA LYS A 93 5.43 -19.24 12.31
C LYS A 93 4.38 -18.35 12.96
N VAL A 94 3.50 -18.95 13.75
CA VAL A 94 2.58 -18.22 14.63
C VAL A 94 2.98 -18.50 16.08
N LEU A 95 3.34 -17.45 16.81
CA LEU A 95 3.65 -17.54 18.24
C LEU A 95 2.38 -17.31 19.05
N TRP A 96 2.12 -18.20 19.95
CA TRP A 96 1.09 -18.13 20.96
C TRP A 96 1.63 -18.74 22.25
N TYR A 97 0.87 -18.78 23.34
CA TYR A 97 1.37 -19.33 24.59
C TYR A 97 1.78 -20.81 24.49
N ASP A 98 1.17 -21.58 23.57
CA ASP A 98 1.52 -22.98 23.26
C ASP A 98 2.93 -23.14 22.65
N SER A 99 3.53 -22.06 22.19
CA SER A 99 4.93 -22.07 21.71
C SER A 99 5.94 -22.17 22.86
N VAL A 100 5.48 -21.94 24.10
CA VAL A 100 6.28 -21.95 25.33
C VAL A 100 5.86 -23.04 26.27
N LEU A 101 4.55 -23.34 26.35
CA LEU A 101 3.96 -24.31 27.25
C LEU A 101 2.96 -25.22 26.51
N ASP A 102 2.75 -26.44 26.98
CA ASP A 102 1.77 -27.37 26.40
C ASP A 102 0.34 -26.84 26.57
N LEU A 103 -0.51 -27.02 25.55
CA LEU A 103 -1.94 -26.67 25.58
C LEU A 103 -2.74 -27.34 26.70
N SER A 104 -2.21 -28.46 27.29
CA SER A 104 -2.84 -29.12 28.40
C SER A 104 -2.76 -28.37 29.74
N VAL A 105 -1.92 -27.30 29.79
CA VAL A 105 -1.79 -26.44 30.97
C VAL A 105 -2.94 -25.45 31.01
N PRO A 106 -3.81 -25.47 32.05
CA PRO A 106 -4.88 -24.47 32.17
C PRO A 106 -4.33 -23.04 32.23
N VAL A 107 -5.04 -22.08 31.62
CA VAL A 107 -4.63 -20.68 31.57
C VAL A 107 -4.44 -20.06 32.95
N GLU A 108 -5.17 -20.56 33.96
CA GLU A 108 -5.07 -20.12 35.36
C GLU A 108 -3.72 -20.48 36.00
N MET A 109 -3.05 -21.52 35.50
CA MET A 109 -1.75 -22.02 35.98
C MET A 109 -0.56 -21.40 35.23
N LEU A 110 -0.81 -20.55 34.21
CA LEU A 110 0.26 -19.85 33.48
C LEU A 110 1.00 -18.88 34.39
N PRO A 111 2.33 -18.71 34.20
CA PRO A 111 3.07 -17.61 34.81
C PRO A 111 2.42 -16.27 34.45
N LYS A 112 2.39 -15.35 35.43
CA LYS A 112 1.72 -14.05 35.26
C LYS A 112 2.19 -13.31 34.00
N ASP A 113 3.48 -13.29 33.73
CA ASP A 113 4.07 -12.59 32.59
C ASP A 113 3.56 -13.15 31.25
N LEU A 114 3.42 -14.49 31.14
CA LEU A 114 2.87 -15.13 29.95
C LEU A 114 1.35 -14.90 29.83
N LYS A 115 0.64 -14.96 30.95
CA LYS A 115 -0.80 -14.69 30.94
C LYS A 115 -1.10 -13.25 30.51
N GLU A 116 -0.39 -12.26 31.07
CA GLU A 116 -0.55 -10.85 30.71
C GLU A 116 -0.10 -10.54 29.27
N ALA A 117 0.87 -11.30 28.72
CA ALA A 117 1.35 -11.14 27.36
C ALA A 117 0.35 -11.65 26.30
N PHE A 118 -0.35 -12.74 26.58
CA PHE A 118 -1.19 -13.43 25.60
C PHE A 118 -2.69 -13.36 25.88
N PHE A 119 -3.12 -13.00 27.09
CA PHE A 119 -4.52 -13.01 27.48
C PHE A 119 -4.94 -11.72 28.18
N ASN A 120 -6.11 -11.23 27.84
CA ASN A 120 -6.76 -10.11 28.51
C ASN A 120 -8.28 -10.32 28.49
N GLY A 121 -8.86 -10.69 29.66
CA GLY A 121 -10.27 -11.09 29.73
C GLY A 121 -10.54 -12.31 28.85
N ASP A 122 -11.53 -12.19 27.96
CA ASP A 122 -11.91 -13.23 27.00
C ASP A 122 -11.16 -13.13 25.68
N ALA A 123 -10.20 -12.23 25.58
CA ALA A 123 -9.36 -12.04 24.41
C ALA A 123 -8.01 -12.75 24.55
N THR A 124 -7.53 -13.32 23.44
CA THR A 124 -6.17 -13.84 23.33
C THR A 124 -5.46 -13.26 22.12
N MET A 125 -4.12 -13.15 22.21
CA MET A 125 -3.28 -12.59 21.15
C MET A 125 -2.31 -13.64 20.63
N MET A 126 -2.21 -13.72 19.30
CA MET A 126 -1.19 -14.48 18.58
C MET A 126 -0.31 -13.54 17.78
N ILE A 127 0.92 -13.91 17.49
CA ILE A 127 1.87 -13.14 16.67
C ILE A 127 2.25 -14.01 15.48
N ALA A 128 1.82 -13.59 14.28
CA ALA A 128 2.23 -14.21 13.03
C ALA A 128 3.54 -13.57 12.56
N LEU A 129 4.55 -14.38 12.29
CA LEU A 129 5.86 -14.00 11.77
C LEU A 129 5.91 -14.34 10.28
N PHE A 130 6.39 -13.40 9.46
CA PHE A 130 6.49 -13.55 8.01
C PHE A 130 7.96 -13.72 7.58
N ASP A 131 8.16 -14.37 6.45
CA ASP A 131 9.48 -14.66 5.87
C ASP A 131 10.13 -13.44 5.17
N ASN A 132 9.34 -12.41 4.85
CA ASN A 132 9.76 -11.21 4.15
C ASN A 132 9.56 -9.94 4.97
N THR A 133 9.99 -8.79 4.41
CA THR A 133 9.87 -7.49 5.07
C THR A 133 8.41 -7.04 5.20
N THR A 134 8.17 -6.10 6.10
CA THR A 134 6.85 -5.56 6.47
C THR A 134 6.01 -5.10 5.27
N SER A 135 6.64 -4.52 4.27
CA SER A 135 5.99 -3.94 3.09
C SER A 135 6.16 -4.77 1.83
N SER A 136 6.70 -5.99 1.93
CA SER A 136 6.77 -6.90 0.79
C SER A 136 5.36 -7.29 0.33
N GLU A 137 5.18 -7.46 -0.97
CA GLU A 137 3.88 -7.88 -1.51
C GLU A 137 3.42 -9.22 -0.93
N THR A 138 4.36 -10.13 -0.71
CA THR A 138 4.12 -11.45 -0.12
C THR A 138 3.60 -11.37 1.32
N SER A 139 4.22 -10.52 2.17
CA SER A 139 3.75 -10.31 3.55
C SER A 139 2.38 -9.64 3.59
N MET A 140 2.12 -8.66 2.73
CA MET A 140 0.81 -8.01 2.62
C MET A 140 -0.27 -8.95 2.08
N GLU A 141 0.08 -9.85 1.17
CA GLU A 141 -0.82 -10.88 0.67
C GLU A 141 -1.15 -11.90 1.76
N ALA A 142 -0.16 -12.35 2.52
CA ALA A 142 -0.35 -13.23 3.68
C ALA A 142 -1.33 -12.60 4.68
N VAL A 143 -1.19 -11.32 5.05
CA VAL A 143 -2.15 -10.61 5.91
C VAL A 143 -3.54 -10.60 5.30
N THR A 144 -3.64 -10.38 3.99
CA THR A 144 -4.94 -10.39 3.30
C THR A 144 -5.58 -11.78 3.32
N GLN A 145 -4.80 -12.84 3.19
CA GLN A 145 -5.28 -14.23 3.28
C GLN A 145 -5.68 -14.57 4.72
N ILE A 146 -4.88 -14.18 5.72
CA ILE A 146 -5.23 -14.34 7.15
C ILE A 146 -6.59 -13.71 7.44
N ARG A 147 -6.85 -12.48 6.96
CA ARG A 147 -8.14 -11.80 7.14
C ARG A 147 -9.32 -12.53 6.48
N LYS A 148 -9.11 -13.33 5.43
CA LYS A 148 -10.17 -14.13 4.81
C LYS A 148 -10.53 -15.38 5.59
N ILE A 149 -9.59 -15.95 6.32
CA ILE A 149 -9.80 -17.16 7.13
C ILE A 149 -10.20 -16.85 8.57
N THR A 150 -10.01 -15.60 9.01
CA THR A 150 -10.41 -15.15 10.35
C THR A 150 -11.88 -14.75 10.38
N SER A 151 -12.53 -14.94 11.54
CA SER A 151 -13.91 -14.56 11.78
C SER A 151 -14.04 -13.06 12.15
N LYS A 152 -15.30 -12.62 12.37
CA LYS A 152 -15.58 -11.24 12.80
C LYS A 152 -14.99 -10.88 14.17
N ASN A 153 -14.72 -11.86 15.01
CA ASN A 153 -14.14 -11.67 16.34
C ASN A 153 -12.60 -11.73 16.33
N CYS A 154 -11.98 -11.67 15.15
CA CYS A 154 -10.53 -11.68 15.00
C CYS A 154 -10.07 -10.37 14.36
N PHE A 155 -9.10 -9.74 14.98
CA PHE A 155 -8.53 -8.46 14.53
C PHE A 155 -7.05 -8.65 14.18
N VAL A 156 -6.70 -8.39 12.93
CA VAL A 156 -5.32 -8.45 12.45
C VAL A 156 -4.73 -7.05 12.47
N SER A 157 -3.72 -6.84 13.30
CA SER A 157 -3.03 -5.57 13.52
C SER A 157 -1.50 -5.75 13.39
N GLY A 158 -0.76 -4.73 13.78
CA GLY A 158 0.70 -4.70 13.65
C GLY A 158 1.16 -3.99 12.38
N MET A 159 2.48 -3.80 12.24
CA MET A 159 3.03 -2.95 11.18
C MET A 159 2.66 -3.44 9.78
N THR A 160 2.74 -4.77 9.53
CA THR A 160 2.36 -5.35 8.23
C THR A 160 0.86 -5.17 7.95
N GLY A 161 0.01 -5.29 8.98
CA GLY A 161 -1.42 -5.02 8.89
C GLY A 161 -1.69 -3.57 8.50
N ILE A 162 -1.03 -2.62 9.16
CA ILE A 162 -1.16 -1.17 8.88
C ILE A 162 -0.73 -0.84 7.44
N VAL A 163 0.42 -1.34 6.99
CA VAL A 163 0.91 -1.11 5.62
C VAL A 163 -0.05 -1.71 4.59
N THR A 164 -0.60 -2.89 4.89
CA THR A 164 -1.63 -3.53 4.04
C THR A 164 -2.88 -2.66 3.93
N ASP A 165 -3.34 -2.09 5.04
CA ASP A 165 -4.50 -1.20 5.06
C ASP A 165 -4.25 0.09 4.30
N ILE A 166 -3.08 0.71 4.48
CA ILE A 166 -2.68 1.91 3.73
C ILE A 166 -2.71 1.61 2.22
N LYS A 167 -2.16 0.47 1.78
CA LYS A 167 -2.19 0.06 0.36
C LYS A 167 -3.63 -0.09 -0.13
N GLN A 168 -4.48 -0.81 0.60
CA GLN A 168 -5.86 -1.06 0.20
C GLN A 168 -6.69 0.21 0.15
N ILE A 169 -6.56 1.09 1.15
CA ILE A 169 -7.24 2.39 1.20
C ILE A 169 -6.75 3.28 0.05
N ALA A 170 -5.44 3.38 -0.17
CA ALA A 170 -4.88 4.16 -1.27
C ALA A 170 -5.46 3.71 -2.61
N LEU A 171 -5.40 2.41 -2.94
CA LEU A 171 -5.93 1.88 -4.19
C LEU A 171 -7.43 2.10 -4.39
N LYS A 172 -8.21 2.13 -3.30
CA LYS A 172 -9.65 2.30 -3.34
C LYS A 172 -10.07 3.77 -3.40
N GLU A 173 -9.43 4.63 -2.61
CA GLU A 173 -9.89 6.00 -2.41
C GLU A 173 -9.24 7.01 -3.36
N MET A 174 -7.96 6.80 -3.74
CA MET A 174 -7.28 7.76 -4.62
C MET A 174 -8.02 8.02 -5.94
N PRO A 175 -8.53 7.02 -6.67
CA PRO A 175 -9.28 7.28 -7.89
C PRO A 175 -10.52 8.14 -7.65
N ILE A 176 -11.18 7.97 -6.49
CA ILE A 176 -12.38 8.74 -6.12
C ILE A 176 -12.01 10.20 -5.90
N TYR A 177 -10.93 10.48 -5.15
CA TYR A 177 -10.47 11.85 -4.91
C TYR A 177 -10.01 12.54 -6.20
N VAL A 178 -9.33 11.83 -7.11
CA VAL A 178 -8.94 12.36 -8.41
C VAL A 178 -10.17 12.75 -9.24
N VAL A 179 -11.21 11.93 -9.25
CA VAL A 179 -12.47 12.24 -9.96
C VAL A 179 -13.15 13.46 -9.34
N ILE A 180 -13.27 13.52 -8.01
CA ILE A 180 -13.88 14.67 -7.30
C ILE A 180 -13.10 15.95 -7.61
N ALA A 181 -11.77 15.91 -7.50
CA ALA A 181 -10.92 17.06 -7.80
C ALA A 181 -11.07 17.51 -9.25
N SER A 182 -11.10 16.56 -10.21
CA SER A 182 -11.31 16.86 -11.63
C SER A 182 -12.67 17.49 -11.90
N CYS A 183 -13.73 17.01 -11.25
CA CYS A 183 -15.08 17.59 -11.39
C CYS A 183 -15.15 19.01 -10.81
N LEU A 184 -14.57 19.23 -9.63
CA LEU A 184 -14.50 20.57 -9.03
C LEU A 184 -13.71 21.54 -9.92
N SER A 185 -12.58 21.10 -10.43
CA SER A 185 -11.75 21.85 -11.36
C SER A 185 -12.50 22.21 -12.63
N LEU A 186 -13.25 21.26 -13.19
CA LEU A 186 -14.08 21.51 -14.37
C LEU A 186 -15.13 22.59 -14.10
N VAL A 187 -15.81 22.53 -12.95
CA VAL A 187 -16.81 23.54 -12.57
C VAL A 187 -16.17 24.93 -12.47
N VAL A 188 -15.02 25.05 -11.80
CA VAL A 188 -14.31 26.33 -11.67
C VAL A 188 -13.89 26.89 -13.05
N LEU A 189 -13.34 26.04 -13.91
CA LEU A 189 -12.93 26.45 -15.27
C LEU A 189 -14.15 26.86 -16.14
N LEU A 190 -15.28 26.16 -16.01
CA LEU A 190 -16.51 26.53 -16.73
C LEU A 190 -17.07 27.87 -16.27
N LEU A 191 -16.91 28.21 -15.00
CA LEU A 191 -17.31 29.53 -14.47
C LEU A 191 -16.34 30.65 -14.84
N ALA A 192 -15.06 30.31 -15.01
CA ALA A 192 -14.01 31.29 -15.33
C ALA A 192 -13.86 31.56 -16.83
N MET A 193 -14.32 30.65 -17.71
CA MET A 193 -14.10 30.72 -19.16
C MET A 193 -15.44 30.78 -19.92
N ASP A 194 -15.47 31.63 -20.96
CA ASP A 194 -16.66 31.79 -21.83
C ASP A 194 -16.84 30.65 -22.85
N SER A 195 -16.18 29.51 -22.65
CA SER A 195 -16.22 28.37 -23.57
C SER A 195 -16.38 27.06 -22.83
N LEU A 196 -17.27 26.19 -23.31
CA LEU A 196 -17.45 24.84 -22.76
C LEU A 196 -16.36 23.84 -23.22
N VAL A 197 -15.78 24.07 -24.37
CA VAL A 197 -14.81 23.16 -25.01
C VAL A 197 -13.42 23.28 -24.40
N VAL A 198 -12.99 24.50 -24.11
CA VAL A 198 -11.63 24.78 -23.61
C VAL A 198 -11.35 24.12 -22.26
N PRO A 199 -12.22 24.19 -21.24
CA PRO A 199 -12.03 23.48 -19.97
C PRO A 199 -11.88 21.98 -20.13
N VAL A 200 -12.69 21.36 -20.99
CA VAL A 200 -12.63 19.90 -21.23
C VAL A 200 -11.30 19.51 -21.89
N LEU A 201 -10.86 20.26 -22.91
CA LEU A 201 -9.57 20.01 -23.56
C LEU A 201 -8.40 20.24 -22.59
N PHE A 202 -8.51 21.22 -21.71
CA PHE A 202 -7.49 21.52 -20.72
C PHE A 202 -7.34 20.36 -19.72
N LEU A 203 -8.44 19.86 -19.14
CA LEU A 203 -8.42 18.71 -18.25
C LEU A 203 -7.91 17.45 -18.97
N LEU A 204 -8.26 17.26 -20.23
CA LEU A 204 -7.75 16.14 -21.03
C LEU A 204 -6.22 16.23 -21.19
N CYS A 205 -5.69 17.42 -21.47
CA CYS A 205 -4.24 17.64 -21.54
C CYS A 205 -3.54 17.36 -20.21
N ILE A 206 -4.14 17.77 -19.08
CA ILE A 206 -3.63 17.47 -17.73
C ILE A 206 -3.63 15.96 -17.51
N GLY A 207 -4.72 15.25 -17.81
CA GLY A 207 -4.80 13.81 -17.70
C GLY A 207 -3.72 13.09 -18.49
N VAL A 208 -3.45 13.51 -19.72
CA VAL A 208 -2.34 13.00 -20.54
C VAL A 208 -0.99 13.28 -19.89
N ALA A 209 -0.79 14.48 -19.35
CA ALA A 209 0.45 14.86 -18.66
C ALA A 209 0.68 14.02 -17.39
N VAL A 210 -0.38 13.74 -16.60
CA VAL A 210 -0.33 12.82 -15.45
C VAL A 210 0.08 11.42 -15.87
N LEU A 211 -0.52 10.89 -16.96
CA LEU A 211 -0.16 9.58 -17.50
C LEU A 211 1.30 9.52 -17.94
N TYR A 212 1.83 10.56 -18.59
CA TYR A 212 3.24 10.60 -18.96
C TYR A 212 4.15 10.64 -17.75
N ASN A 213 3.79 11.41 -16.73
CA ASN A 213 4.55 11.51 -15.50
C ASN A 213 4.59 10.16 -14.78
N LEU A 214 3.44 9.53 -14.54
CA LEU A 214 3.36 8.21 -13.91
C LEU A 214 4.09 7.13 -14.73
N GLY A 215 3.95 7.18 -16.07
CA GLY A 215 4.62 6.22 -16.96
C GLY A 215 6.13 6.37 -16.99
N SER A 216 6.66 7.60 -16.87
CA SER A 216 8.10 7.83 -16.84
C SER A 216 8.78 7.32 -15.56
N ASN A 217 8.03 7.07 -14.51
CA ASN A 217 8.56 6.55 -13.25
C ASN A 217 9.16 5.14 -13.37
N ILE A 218 8.85 4.41 -14.45
CA ILE A 218 9.49 3.10 -14.74
C ILE A 218 11.02 3.22 -14.77
N PHE A 219 11.57 4.34 -15.22
CA PHE A 219 13.01 4.59 -15.24
C PHE A 219 13.63 4.72 -13.85
N LEU A 220 12.82 5.00 -12.83
CA LEU A 220 13.22 5.08 -11.42
C LEU A 220 13.11 3.70 -10.72
N GLY A 221 12.48 2.71 -11.37
CA GLY A 221 12.25 1.38 -10.85
C GLY A 221 11.10 1.30 -9.83
N GLN A 222 11.07 2.18 -8.86
CA GLN A 222 10.00 2.27 -7.85
C GLN A 222 9.76 3.71 -7.42
N ILE A 223 8.55 4.00 -6.98
CA ILE A 223 8.16 5.30 -6.41
C ILE A 223 7.44 5.09 -5.07
N SER A 224 7.51 6.10 -4.21
CA SER A 224 6.72 6.13 -2.97
C SER A 224 5.23 6.25 -3.26
N TYR A 225 4.40 5.57 -2.47
CA TYR A 225 2.95 5.76 -2.49
C TYR A 225 2.56 7.23 -2.20
N ILE A 226 3.33 7.92 -1.35
CA ILE A 226 3.15 9.36 -1.06
C ILE A 226 3.43 10.18 -2.31
N THR A 227 4.52 9.87 -3.02
CA THR A 227 4.88 10.56 -4.27
C THR A 227 3.82 10.36 -5.34
N GLN A 228 3.29 9.15 -5.47
CA GLN A 228 2.20 8.87 -6.41
C GLN A 228 0.97 9.73 -6.09
N ALA A 229 0.50 9.70 -4.83
CA ALA A 229 -0.66 10.45 -4.38
C ALA A 229 -0.51 11.96 -4.61
N LEU A 230 0.64 12.50 -4.23
CA LEU A 230 0.93 13.92 -4.41
C LEU A 230 1.05 14.31 -5.88
N THR A 231 1.65 13.47 -6.72
CA THR A 231 1.81 13.75 -8.15
C THR A 231 0.45 13.93 -8.83
N GLU A 232 -0.51 13.04 -8.57
CA GLU A 232 -1.83 13.09 -9.19
C GLU A 232 -2.60 14.37 -8.79
N VAL A 233 -2.60 14.70 -7.49
CA VAL A 233 -3.35 15.84 -6.96
C VAL A 233 -2.65 17.17 -7.25
N LEU A 234 -1.32 17.24 -7.01
CA LEU A 234 -0.57 18.48 -7.22
C LEU A 234 -0.46 18.84 -8.68
N GLN A 235 -0.30 17.87 -9.58
CA GLN A 235 -0.23 18.15 -11.00
C GLN A 235 -1.56 18.74 -11.51
N LEU A 236 -2.70 18.27 -10.98
CA LEU A 236 -4.00 18.82 -11.30
C LEU A 236 -4.14 20.25 -10.77
N GLY A 237 -3.68 20.55 -9.56
CA GLY A 237 -3.74 21.88 -8.95
C GLY A 237 -2.76 22.89 -9.58
N VAL A 238 -1.47 22.51 -9.69
CA VAL A 238 -0.41 23.42 -10.18
C VAL A 238 -0.52 23.74 -11.68
N THR A 239 -1.05 22.82 -12.48
CA THR A 239 -1.23 23.08 -13.93
C THR A 239 -2.48 23.90 -14.24
N MET A 240 -3.33 24.17 -13.25
CA MET A 240 -4.51 25.03 -13.41
C MET A 240 -4.25 26.51 -13.18
N ASP A 241 -3.17 26.86 -12.47
CA ASP A 241 -2.73 28.23 -12.27
C ASP A 241 -2.02 28.77 -13.54
#